data_c005600b2bc2fa8d5ead6f42892679cf
#
_entry.id   c005600b2bc2fa8d5ead6f42892679cf
#
_cell.length_a   1.000
_cell.length_b   1.000
_cell.length_c   1.000
_cell.angle_alpha   90.00
_cell.angle_beta   90.00
_cell.angle_gamma   90.00
#
_symmetry.space_group_name_H-M   'P 1'
#
loop_
_entity.id
_entity.type
_entity.pdbx_description
1 polymer ?
#
loop_
_entity_poly.entity_id
_entity_poly.type
_entity_poly.pdbx_seq_one_letter_code
_entity_poly.pdbx_strand_id
1 'polypeptide(L)'
;QQQRVALARALVAQPGLLLLDEPLSNLDAKLRESMRFEILAIQKELGITVVYVTHDQGEAMAMSDRVVVMSAGVVQQIGAPHEIYTKPANKMVADFIGLVNFIDGEVKGDRIFIKGSNVSFPNTAKVTGEATIAVRPENITMSLSGGLVEGQVTHRFYLGDAVDYR
;
A
#
# COMPACT_ATOMS: atom_id res chain seq x y z
N GLN A 1 16.18 -22.90 -1.40
CA GLN A 1 17.64 -22.92 -1.58
C GLN A 1 18.08 -22.41 -2.98
N GLN A 2 17.37 -22.75 -4.05
CA GLN A 2 17.74 -22.29 -5.42
C GLN A 2 17.79 -20.76 -5.56
N GLN A 3 16.84 -20.03 -4.96
CA GLN A 3 16.82 -18.57 -4.98
C GLN A 3 17.99 -17.93 -4.23
N ARG A 4 18.38 -18.51 -3.08
CA ARG A 4 19.59 -18.06 -2.35
C ARG A 4 20.86 -18.27 -3.17
N VAL A 5 20.96 -19.37 -3.88
CA VAL A 5 22.11 -19.64 -4.77
C VAL A 5 22.12 -18.66 -5.94
N ALA A 6 20.96 -18.35 -6.53
CA ALA A 6 20.86 -17.36 -7.61
C ALA A 6 21.27 -15.97 -7.15
N LEU A 7 20.80 -15.55 -5.97
CA LEU A 7 21.19 -14.27 -5.36
C LEU A 7 22.70 -14.22 -5.08
N ALA A 8 23.26 -15.25 -4.46
CA ALA A 8 24.70 -15.32 -4.18
C ALA A 8 25.53 -15.24 -5.47
N ARG A 9 25.12 -15.92 -6.54
CA ARG A 9 25.80 -15.84 -7.85
C ARG A 9 25.78 -14.43 -8.44
N ALA A 10 24.64 -13.72 -8.33
CA ALA A 10 24.52 -12.36 -8.81
C ALA A 10 25.43 -11.39 -8.02
N LEU A 11 25.55 -11.60 -6.70
CA LEU A 11 26.34 -10.76 -5.82
C LEU A 11 27.86 -10.98 -5.97
N VAL A 12 28.32 -12.20 -6.25
CA VAL A 12 29.75 -12.49 -6.47
C VAL A 12 30.36 -11.65 -7.59
N ALA A 13 29.55 -11.25 -8.58
CA ALA A 13 29.98 -10.37 -9.66
C ALA A 13 30.18 -8.90 -9.23
N GLN A 14 29.88 -8.55 -7.97
CA GLN A 14 29.95 -7.19 -7.42
C GLN A 14 29.27 -6.13 -8.32
N PRO A 15 27.98 -6.30 -8.65
CA PRO A 15 27.29 -5.41 -9.57
C PRO A 15 27.04 -4.05 -8.93
N GLY A 16 27.09 -2.97 -9.71
CA GLY A 16 26.60 -1.65 -9.27
C GLY A 16 25.08 -1.56 -9.18
N LEU A 17 24.38 -2.44 -9.91
CA LEU A 17 22.91 -2.53 -9.94
C LEU A 17 22.49 -4.00 -9.93
N LEU A 18 21.61 -4.36 -9.01
CA LEU A 18 21.01 -5.69 -8.90
C LEU A 18 19.54 -5.63 -9.30
N LEU A 19 19.16 -6.48 -10.26
CA LEU A 19 17.77 -6.63 -10.69
C LEU A 19 17.19 -7.93 -10.11
N LEU A 20 16.10 -7.81 -9.35
CA LEU A 20 15.40 -8.93 -8.75
C LEU A 20 13.94 -8.95 -9.25
N ASP A 21 13.60 -9.98 -10.00
CA ASP A 21 12.27 -10.19 -10.54
C ASP A 21 11.55 -11.28 -9.74
N GLU A 22 10.57 -10.87 -8.93
CA GLU A 22 9.77 -11.70 -8.02
C GLU A 22 10.59 -12.71 -7.19
N PRO A 23 11.68 -12.30 -6.53
CA PRO A 23 12.65 -13.24 -5.95
C PRO A 23 12.11 -14.04 -4.77
N LEU A 24 10.97 -13.66 -4.19
CA LEU A 24 10.38 -14.31 -3.01
C LEU A 24 9.03 -14.99 -3.30
N SER A 25 8.55 -14.99 -4.55
CA SER A 25 7.20 -15.46 -4.92
C SER A 25 6.93 -16.93 -4.58
N ASN A 26 7.96 -17.79 -4.64
CA ASN A 26 7.84 -19.23 -4.42
C ASN A 26 8.22 -19.68 -3.00
N LEU A 27 8.26 -18.77 -2.03
CA LEU A 27 8.62 -19.06 -0.65
C LEU A 27 7.39 -19.07 0.26
N ASP A 28 7.42 -19.93 1.28
CA ASP A 28 6.46 -19.86 2.38
C ASP A 28 6.62 -18.54 3.17
N ALA A 29 5.59 -18.15 3.94
CA ALA A 29 5.53 -16.85 4.60
C ALA A 29 6.72 -16.60 5.55
N LYS A 30 7.12 -17.63 6.34
CA LYS A 30 8.22 -17.50 7.30
C LYS A 30 9.57 -17.34 6.63
N LEU A 31 9.81 -18.12 5.57
CA LEU A 31 11.05 -18.05 4.80
C LEU A 31 11.10 -16.74 3.99
N ARG A 32 9.97 -16.28 3.47
CA ARG A 32 9.85 -15.00 2.76
C ARG A 32 10.25 -13.84 3.67
N GLU A 33 9.74 -13.81 4.90
CA GLU A 33 10.08 -12.78 5.89
C GLU A 33 11.59 -12.79 6.21
N SER A 34 12.17 -13.96 6.48
CA SER A 34 13.61 -14.08 6.72
C SER A 34 14.44 -13.58 5.53
N MET A 35 14.05 -13.93 4.30
CA MET A 35 14.75 -13.53 3.09
C MET A 35 14.64 -12.03 2.81
N ARG A 36 13.54 -11.37 3.16
CA ARG A 36 13.44 -9.90 3.10
C ARG A 36 14.54 -9.24 3.92
N PHE A 37 14.71 -9.65 5.17
CA PHE A 37 15.75 -9.11 6.05
C PHE A 37 17.16 -9.39 5.52
N GLU A 38 17.40 -10.60 4.99
CA GLU A 38 18.71 -10.96 4.42
C GLU A 38 19.05 -10.07 3.21
N ILE A 39 18.10 -9.87 2.28
CA ILE A 39 18.31 -9.02 1.08
C ILE A 39 18.58 -7.57 1.49
N LEU A 40 17.80 -7.02 2.43
CA LEU A 40 18.00 -5.67 2.93
C LEU A 40 19.36 -5.49 3.63
N ALA A 41 19.79 -6.47 4.43
CA ALA A 41 21.08 -6.44 5.09
C ALA A 41 22.23 -6.42 4.09
N ILE A 42 22.18 -7.31 3.09
CA ILE A 42 23.17 -7.40 2.02
C ILE A 42 23.20 -6.10 1.20
N GLN A 43 22.04 -5.55 0.83
CA GLN A 43 21.96 -4.31 0.07
C GLN A 43 22.61 -3.15 0.83
N LYS A 44 22.34 -3.03 2.13
CA LYS A 44 22.96 -2.00 3.00
C LYS A 44 24.45 -2.19 3.18
N GLU A 45 24.88 -3.42 3.41
CA GLU A 45 26.31 -3.75 3.60
C GLU A 45 27.13 -3.46 2.35
N LEU A 46 26.61 -3.81 1.19
CA LEU A 46 27.30 -3.62 -0.08
C LEU A 46 27.09 -2.23 -0.70
N GLY A 47 26.12 -1.46 -0.23
CA GLY A 47 25.80 -0.13 -0.76
C GLY A 47 25.36 -0.14 -2.24
N ILE A 48 24.79 -1.26 -2.72
CA ILE A 48 24.38 -1.43 -4.11
C ILE A 48 22.97 -0.91 -4.35
N THR A 49 22.70 -0.47 -5.58
CA THR A 49 21.34 -0.16 -6.01
C THR A 49 20.61 -1.44 -6.37
N VAL A 50 19.38 -1.58 -5.87
CA VAL A 50 18.53 -2.74 -6.18
C VAL A 50 17.24 -2.26 -6.84
N VAL A 51 16.89 -2.85 -7.99
CA VAL A 51 15.54 -2.76 -8.58
C VAL A 51 14.83 -4.07 -8.28
N TYR A 52 13.76 -3.98 -7.51
CA TYR A 52 13.00 -5.11 -7.02
C TYR A 52 11.59 -5.12 -7.62
N VAL A 53 11.26 -6.13 -8.41
CA VAL A 53 9.92 -6.31 -8.97
C VAL A 53 9.16 -7.31 -8.11
N THR A 54 7.96 -6.94 -7.68
CA THR A 54 7.07 -7.81 -6.90
C THR A 54 5.61 -7.44 -7.12
N HIS A 55 4.71 -8.39 -6.94
CA HIS A 55 3.27 -8.17 -6.81
C HIS A 55 2.82 -8.12 -5.34
N ASP A 56 3.71 -8.39 -4.38
CA ASP A 56 3.44 -8.30 -2.95
C ASP A 56 3.66 -6.85 -2.47
N GLN A 57 2.55 -6.20 -2.10
CA GLN A 57 2.56 -4.81 -1.62
C GLN A 57 3.38 -4.66 -0.34
N GLY A 58 3.30 -5.65 0.56
CA GLY A 58 4.05 -5.65 1.81
C GLY A 58 5.56 -5.69 1.57
N GLU A 59 6.03 -6.43 0.55
CA GLU A 59 7.43 -6.42 0.14
C GLU A 59 7.83 -5.05 -0.39
N ALA A 60 7.08 -4.50 -1.34
CA ALA A 60 7.36 -3.19 -1.91
C ALA A 60 7.44 -2.10 -0.84
N MET A 61 6.47 -2.08 0.09
CA MET A 61 6.39 -1.06 1.14
C MET A 61 7.47 -1.20 2.22
N ALA A 62 7.88 -2.44 2.54
CA ALA A 62 8.84 -2.70 3.62
C ALA A 62 10.30 -2.62 3.17
N MET A 63 10.58 -2.87 1.89
CA MET A 63 11.95 -3.04 1.40
C MET A 63 12.49 -1.87 0.58
N SER A 64 11.63 -0.97 0.10
CA SER A 64 12.03 0.03 -0.89
C SER A 64 12.17 1.43 -0.30
N ASP A 65 13.18 2.18 -0.76
CA ASP A 65 13.26 3.62 -0.53
C ASP A 65 12.28 4.38 -1.44
N ARG A 66 12.02 3.83 -2.62
CA ARG A 66 11.05 4.36 -3.59
C ARG A 66 10.27 3.23 -4.24
N VAL A 67 8.96 3.42 -4.35
CA VAL A 67 8.04 2.50 -5.00
C VAL A 67 7.58 3.10 -6.33
N VAL A 68 7.54 2.27 -7.37
CA VAL A 68 6.93 2.57 -8.67
C VAL A 68 5.69 1.70 -8.82
N VAL A 69 4.52 2.31 -8.77
CA VAL A 69 3.24 1.61 -9.04
C VAL A 69 2.96 1.66 -10.52
N MET A 70 2.74 0.48 -11.11
CA MET A 70 2.44 0.34 -12.54
C MET A 70 1.12 -0.37 -12.76
N SER A 71 0.41 0.02 -13.81
CA SER A 71 -0.79 -0.67 -14.27
C SER A 71 -0.86 -0.64 -15.79
N ALA A 72 -1.15 -1.77 -16.42
CA ALA A 72 -1.24 -1.91 -17.87
C ALA A 72 0.00 -1.33 -18.62
N GLY A 73 1.20 -1.54 -18.06
CA GLY A 73 2.45 -1.05 -18.65
C GLY A 73 2.73 0.45 -18.45
N VAL A 74 1.82 1.18 -17.75
CA VAL A 74 1.96 2.63 -17.51
C VAL A 74 2.28 2.88 -16.04
N VAL A 75 3.24 3.76 -15.77
CA VAL A 75 3.56 4.23 -14.42
C VAL A 75 2.42 5.10 -13.92
N GLN A 76 1.85 4.74 -12.78
CA GLN A 76 0.73 5.44 -12.14
C GLN A 76 1.22 6.42 -11.06
N GLN A 77 2.22 6.01 -10.29
CA GLN A 77 2.82 6.84 -9.26
C GLN A 77 4.24 6.37 -8.94
N ILE A 78 5.10 7.32 -8.57
CA ILE A 78 6.44 7.07 -8.02
C ILE A 78 6.56 7.89 -6.74
N GLY A 79 6.99 7.28 -5.63
CA GLY A 79 7.18 7.98 -4.37
C GLY A 79 7.78 7.09 -3.30
N ALA A 80 8.03 7.66 -2.13
CA ALA A 80 8.36 6.89 -0.95
C ALA A 80 7.16 6.03 -0.51
N PRO A 81 7.36 4.86 0.12
CA PRO A 81 6.26 3.99 0.57
C PRO A 81 5.16 4.74 1.31
N HIS A 82 5.53 5.56 2.29
CA HIS A 82 4.57 6.37 3.05
C HIS A 82 3.75 7.33 2.17
N GLU A 83 4.36 7.93 1.15
CA GLU A 83 3.64 8.83 0.22
C GLU A 83 2.64 8.09 -0.65
N ILE A 84 3.05 6.92 -1.19
CA ILE A 84 2.15 6.06 -1.98
C ILE A 84 0.93 5.64 -1.17
N TYR A 85 1.12 5.32 0.12
CA TYR A 85 0.04 4.89 1.01
C TYR A 85 -0.90 6.03 1.43
N THR A 86 -0.33 7.16 1.84
CA THR A 86 -1.10 8.28 2.43
C THR A 86 -1.62 9.28 1.41
N LYS A 87 -0.95 9.38 0.24
CA LYS A 87 -1.27 10.33 -0.83
C LYS A 87 -1.30 9.64 -2.18
N PRO A 88 -2.18 8.63 -2.38
CA PRO A 88 -2.29 7.95 -3.66
C PRO A 88 -2.71 8.93 -4.76
N ALA A 89 -2.07 8.84 -5.93
CA ALA A 89 -2.31 9.74 -7.05
C ALA A 89 -3.70 9.56 -7.68
N ASN A 90 -4.29 8.37 -7.55
CA ASN A 90 -5.61 8.05 -8.08
C ASN A 90 -6.25 6.88 -7.31
N LYS A 91 -7.53 6.62 -7.61
CA LYS A 91 -8.32 5.55 -6.99
C LYS A 91 -7.68 4.16 -7.17
N MET A 92 -7.08 3.90 -8.34
CA MET A 92 -6.44 2.61 -8.63
C MET A 92 -5.23 2.38 -7.71
N VAL A 93 -4.38 3.39 -7.52
CA VAL A 93 -3.24 3.29 -6.58
C VAL A 93 -3.73 3.10 -5.15
N ALA A 94 -4.78 3.84 -4.74
CA ALA A 94 -5.36 3.70 -3.41
C ALA A 94 -5.87 2.29 -3.12
N ASP A 95 -6.57 1.70 -4.10
CA ASP A 95 -7.14 0.35 -4.02
C ASP A 95 -6.07 -0.74 -4.09
N PHE A 96 -5.07 -0.54 -4.94
CA PHE A 96 -3.97 -1.49 -5.10
C PHE A 96 -3.08 -1.57 -3.85
N ILE A 97 -2.87 -0.45 -3.13
CA ILE A 97 -1.98 -0.40 -1.96
C ILE A 97 -2.78 -0.50 -0.66
N GLY A 98 -3.17 -1.73 -0.31
CA GLY A 98 -3.85 -2.05 0.94
C GLY A 98 -5.36 -1.76 0.94
N LEU A 99 -6.03 -2.13 2.03
CA LEU A 99 -7.47 -1.96 2.17
C LEU A 99 -7.86 -0.47 2.23
N VAL A 100 -8.95 -0.13 1.55
CA VAL A 100 -9.49 1.23 1.52
C VAL A 100 -11.00 1.21 1.35
N ASN A 101 -11.71 2.09 2.05
CA ASN A 101 -13.12 2.34 1.85
C ASN A 101 -13.29 3.55 0.94
N PHE A 102 -14.05 3.38 -0.15
CA PHE A 102 -14.40 4.47 -1.05
C PHE A 102 -15.81 4.94 -0.77
N ILE A 103 -15.95 6.23 -0.50
CA ILE A 103 -17.22 6.88 -0.20
C ILE A 103 -17.45 7.97 -1.24
N ASP A 104 -18.60 7.93 -1.91
CA ASP A 104 -18.95 8.94 -2.89
C ASP A 104 -19.29 10.26 -2.21
N GLY A 105 -18.74 11.35 -2.74
CA GLY A 105 -18.91 12.70 -2.24
C GLY A 105 -19.24 13.70 -3.34
N GLU A 106 -19.76 14.84 -2.92
CA GLU A 106 -20.05 16.01 -3.76
C GLU A 106 -19.37 17.24 -3.17
N VAL A 107 -18.65 17.97 -4.01
CA VAL A 107 -17.96 19.19 -3.61
C VAL A 107 -18.93 20.36 -3.60
N LYS A 108 -19.00 21.05 -2.44
CA LYS A 108 -19.76 22.31 -2.26
C LYS A 108 -18.87 23.33 -1.55
N GLY A 109 -18.33 24.25 -2.32
CA GLY A 109 -17.37 25.25 -1.82
C GLY A 109 -16.05 24.61 -1.38
N ASP A 110 -15.67 24.82 -0.14
CA ASP A 110 -14.44 24.32 0.47
C ASP A 110 -14.61 22.95 1.18
N ARG A 111 -15.76 22.30 1.00
CA ARG A 111 -16.08 21.03 1.65
C ARG A 111 -16.54 19.96 0.65
N ILE A 112 -16.31 18.70 1.01
CA ILE A 112 -16.81 17.52 0.32
C ILE A 112 -17.85 16.86 1.21
N PHE A 113 -19.08 16.79 0.75
CA PHE A 113 -20.21 16.15 1.43
C PHE A 113 -20.32 14.70 1.01
N ILE A 114 -20.52 13.78 1.94
CA ILE A 114 -20.90 12.40 1.64
C ILE A 114 -22.27 12.42 0.94
N LYS A 115 -22.40 11.76 -0.20
CA LYS A 115 -23.68 11.66 -0.92
C LYS A 115 -24.76 11.04 -0.01
N GLY A 116 -25.92 11.71 0.07
CA GLY A 116 -27.05 11.27 0.90
C GLY A 116 -26.90 11.53 2.39
N SER A 117 -25.91 12.37 2.83
CA SER A 117 -25.67 12.70 4.22
C SER A 117 -25.31 14.18 4.37
N ASN A 118 -25.49 14.69 5.59
CA ASN A 118 -25.03 16.03 5.98
C ASN A 118 -23.56 16.05 6.47
N VAL A 119 -22.89 14.90 6.48
CA VAL A 119 -21.50 14.78 6.90
C VAL A 119 -20.59 15.31 5.80
N SER A 120 -19.62 16.12 6.18
CA SER A 120 -18.68 16.71 5.22
C SER A 120 -17.28 16.82 5.79
N PHE A 121 -16.30 16.80 4.88
CA PHE A 121 -14.87 16.93 5.16
C PHE A 121 -14.29 18.15 4.44
N PRO A 122 -13.20 18.74 4.94
CA PRO A 122 -12.51 19.82 4.22
C PRO A 122 -12.01 19.34 2.86
N ASN A 123 -12.21 20.16 1.81
CA ASN A 123 -11.69 19.90 0.46
C ASN A 123 -10.22 20.34 0.36
N THR A 124 -9.33 19.61 1.05
CA THR A 124 -7.89 19.91 1.06
C THR A 124 -7.22 19.66 -0.29
N ALA A 125 -7.77 18.75 -1.08
CA ALA A 125 -7.28 18.41 -2.42
C ALA A 125 -7.74 19.39 -3.50
N LYS A 126 -8.60 20.37 -3.16
CA LYS A 126 -9.16 21.37 -4.08
C LYS A 126 -9.80 20.78 -5.33
N VAL A 127 -10.45 19.63 -5.17
CA VAL A 127 -11.21 18.97 -6.26
C VAL A 127 -12.53 19.70 -6.51
N THR A 128 -13.13 19.49 -7.67
CA THR A 128 -14.41 20.10 -8.07
C THR A 128 -15.38 19.04 -8.56
N GLY A 129 -16.68 19.27 -8.38
CA GLY A 129 -17.75 18.38 -8.85
C GLY A 129 -17.92 17.15 -7.98
N GLU A 130 -17.96 15.96 -8.59
CA GLU A 130 -18.02 14.69 -7.86
C GLU A 130 -16.63 14.32 -7.34
N ALA A 131 -16.58 13.74 -6.15
CA ALA A 131 -15.35 13.32 -5.51
C ALA A 131 -15.51 11.92 -4.89
N THR A 132 -14.44 11.18 -4.81
CA THR A 132 -14.37 9.94 -4.03
C THR A 132 -13.48 10.18 -2.83
N ILE A 133 -14.03 9.97 -1.63
CA ILE A 133 -13.29 10.03 -0.38
C ILE A 133 -12.73 8.64 -0.11
N ALA A 134 -11.42 8.53 0.00
CA ALA A 134 -10.72 7.29 0.34
C ALA A 134 -10.39 7.29 1.84
N VAL A 135 -10.89 6.30 2.58
CA VAL A 135 -10.68 6.18 4.02
C VAL A 135 -10.07 4.81 4.33
N ARG A 136 -8.89 4.80 4.92
CA ARG A 136 -8.25 3.57 5.37
C ARG A 136 -8.97 3.03 6.62
N PRO A 137 -9.13 1.69 6.77
CA PRO A 137 -9.80 1.10 7.94
C PRO A 137 -9.22 1.54 9.27
N GLU A 138 -7.91 1.66 9.38
CA GLU A 138 -7.20 2.11 10.59
C GLU A 138 -7.48 3.56 10.98
N ASN A 139 -8.03 4.37 10.07
CA ASN A 139 -8.44 5.75 10.33
C ASN A 139 -9.93 5.86 10.73
N ILE A 140 -10.63 4.73 10.89
CA ILE A 140 -12.03 4.68 11.31
C ILE A 140 -12.09 4.25 12.76
N THR A 141 -12.66 5.11 13.60
CA THR A 141 -12.95 4.77 15.00
C THR A 141 -14.42 4.40 15.13
N MET A 142 -14.69 3.23 15.69
CA MET A 142 -16.05 2.78 16.01
C MET A 142 -16.39 3.10 17.45
N SER A 143 -17.61 3.60 17.69
CA SER A 143 -18.17 3.85 19.02
C SER A 143 -19.64 3.47 19.08
N LEU A 144 -20.16 3.23 20.27
CA LEU A 144 -21.59 2.91 20.47
C LEU A 144 -22.49 4.17 20.36
N SER A 145 -21.91 5.36 20.39
CA SER A 145 -22.62 6.64 20.31
C SER A 145 -21.68 7.75 19.88
N GLY A 146 -22.21 8.85 19.33
CA GLY A 146 -21.46 10.08 19.05
C GLY A 146 -20.59 10.04 17.79
N GLY A 147 -20.81 9.10 16.88
CA GLY A 147 -20.12 9.02 15.60
C GLY A 147 -20.57 10.06 14.58
N LEU A 148 -19.75 10.34 13.56
CA LEU A 148 -20.10 11.20 12.43
C LEU A 148 -21.06 10.49 11.46
N VAL A 149 -20.98 9.16 11.36
CA VAL A 149 -21.80 8.32 10.49
C VAL A 149 -22.28 7.13 11.31
N GLU A 150 -23.55 6.79 11.17
CA GLU A 150 -24.10 5.58 11.76
C GLU A 150 -23.98 4.42 10.76
N GLY A 151 -23.71 3.23 11.29
CA GLY A 151 -23.62 2.00 10.50
C GLY A 151 -24.03 0.79 11.32
N GLN A 152 -24.35 -0.28 10.63
CA GLN A 152 -24.66 -1.59 11.24
C GLN A 152 -23.56 -2.56 10.84
N VAL A 153 -22.93 -3.21 11.83
CA VAL A 153 -22.00 -4.31 11.57
C VAL A 153 -22.79 -5.51 11.05
N THR A 154 -22.55 -5.86 9.80
CA THR A 154 -23.20 -7.01 9.13
C THR A 154 -22.37 -8.28 9.22
N HIS A 155 -21.05 -8.14 9.23
CA HIS A 155 -20.11 -9.27 9.27
C HIS A 155 -18.91 -8.94 10.14
N ARG A 156 -18.37 -10.00 10.76
CA ARG A 156 -17.13 -9.95 11.53
C ARG A 156 -16.24 -11.12 11.14
N PHE A 157 -15.04 -10.85 10.68
CA PHE A 157 -14.06 -11.85 10.28
C PHE A 157 -12.85 -11.78 11.22
N TYR A 158 -12.53 -12.90 11.87
CA TYR A 158 -11.33 -13.01 12.68
C TYR A 158 -10.16 -13.48 11.84
N LEU A 159 -9.10 -12.65 11.74
CA LEU A 159 -7.93 -12.87 10.90
C LEU A 159 -6.69 -13.32 11.69
N GLY A 160 -6.83 -13.53 12.99
CA GLY A 160 -5.75 -13.92 13.89
C GLY A 160 -5.25 -12.73 14.70
N ASP A 161 -4.49 -11.85 14.10
CA ASP A 161 -3.95 -10.62 14.70
C ASP A 161 -4.89 -9.41 14.58
N ALA A 162 -5.93 -9.52 13.76
CA ALA A 162 -6.92 -8.48 13.53
C ALA A 162 -8.35 -9.03 13.44
N VAL A 163 -9.32 -8.14 13.55
CA VAL A 163 -10.74 -8.43 13.28
C VAL A 163 -11.23 -7.43 12.23
N ASP A 164 -11.71 -7.95 11.10
CA ASP A 164 -12.34 -7.15 10.05
C ASP A 164 -13.85 -7.06 10.32
N TYR A 165 -14.38 -5.84 10.34
CA TYR A 165 -15.80 -5.54 10.49
C TYR A 165 -16.35 -4.96 9.18
N ARG A 166 -17.49 -5.47 8.75
CA ARG A 166 -18.21 -4.98 7.57
C ARG A 166 -19.66 -4.67 7.87
#